data_e50bc38a353af036e09effd7a72dc50d
#
_entry.id   e50bc38a353af036e09effd7a72dc50d
#
_cell.length_a   1.000
_cell.length_b   1.000
_cell.length_c   1.000
_cell.angle_alpha   90.00
_cell.angle_beta   90.00
_cell.angle_gamma   90.00
#
_symmetry.space_group_name_H-M   'P 1'
#
loop_
_entity.id
_entity.type
_entity.pdbx_description
1 polymer ?
#
loop_
_entity_poly.entity_id
_entity_poly.type
_entity_poly.pdbx_seq_one_letter_code
_entity_poly.pdbx_strand_id
1 'polypeptide(L)'
;MSIVRERLTPEESRSAALEAARALLIEAGPQAVTLKAVAARIGKTHANLLHHFGSAMGLQSELARHIGERVTRGIGEAVALARAGQADPREVVDRTFDAFGREGGGALAAWMIISGNRDALNPILEQIHNLVDRLGEGHDDRPVHETTLWLVLAALGDSLLGEAMAGALSLPKEKAREIARRHLIASVGLAEPRPRT
;
A
#
# COMPACT_ATOMS: atom_id res chain seq x y z
N MET A 1 31.26 5.10 30.07
CA MET A 1 31.02 5.80 28.81
C MET A 1 29.53 6.02 28.69
N SER A 2 29.08 7.26 28.85
CA SER A 2 27.66 7.61 28.71
C SER A 2 27.36 7.72 27.24
N ILE A 3 26.52 6.83 26.67
CA ILE A 3 26.02 6.92 25.31
C ILE A 3 25.07 8.10 25.31
N VAL A 4 25.51 9.24 24.75
CA VAL A 4 24.64 10.39 24.45
C VAL A 4 23.62 9.88 23.41
N ARG A 5 22.42 9.54 23.85
CA ARG A 5 21.28 9.31 22.92
C ARG A 5 21.02 10.64 22.23
N GLU A 6 21.41 10.72 20.98
CA GLU A 6 21.12 11.84 20.11
C GLU A 6 19.61 12.08 20.10
N ARG A 7 19.19 13.29 20.43
CA ARG A 7 17.76 13.65 20.48
C ARG A 7 17.28 13.76 19.05
N LEU A 8 16.45 12.80 18.61
CA LEU A 8 15.77 12.86 17.31
C LEU A 8 15.03 14.20 17.16
N THR A 9 15.09 14.78 15.99
CA THR A 9 14.24 15.92 15.62
C THR A 9 12.77 15.53 15.69
N PRO A 10 11.83 16.49 15.75
CA PRO A 10 10.39 16.19 15.70
C PRO A 10 9.99 15.37 14.46
N GLU A 11 10.58 15.65 13.31
CA GLU A 11 10.34 14.95 12.03
C GLU A 11 10.87 13.52 12.06
N GLU A 12 12.10 13.32 12.54
CA GLU A 12 12.66 11.97 12.73
C GLU A 12 11.85 11.13 13.73
N SER A 13 11.38 11.77 14.81
CA SER A 13 10.51 11.12 15.79
C SER A 13 9.16 10.70 15.19
N ARG A 14 8.56 11.55 14.34
CA ARG A 14 7.33 11.27 13.62
C ARG A 14 7.52 10.13 12.62
N SER A 15 8.59 10.16 11.83
CA SER A 15 8.94 9.10 10.88
C SER A 15 9.15 7.75 11.57
N ALA A 16 9.93 7.73 12.66
CA ALA A 16 10.14 6.52 13.46
C ALA A 16 8.83 5.95 14.03
N ALA A 17 7.90 6.83 14.44
CA ALA A 17 6.59 6.41 14.92
C ALA A 17 5.75 5.77 13.80
N LEU A 18 5.76 6.32 12.59
CA LEU A 18 5.02 5.76 11.44
C LEU A 18 5.60 4.40 11.00
N GLU A 19 6.93 4.25 10.99
CA GLU A 19 7.56 2.95 10.71
C GLU A 19 7.24 1.92 11.80
N ALA A 20 7.23 2.31 13.07
CA ALA A 20 6.80 1.42 14.16
C ALA A 20 5.32 1.05 14.06
N ALA A 21 4.46 1.99 13.67
CA ALA A 21 3.03 1.75 13.43
C ALA A 21 2.82 0.77 12.25
N ARG A 22 3.59 0.95 11.16
CA ARG A 22 3.57 0.03 10.01
C ARG A 22 4.01 -1.38 10.41
N ALA A 23 5.07 -1.51 11.18
CA ALA A 23 5.51 -2.80 11.68
C ALA A 23 4.44 -3.49 12.54
N LEU A 24 3.77 -2.76 13.45
CA LEU A 24 2.66 -3.28 14.24
C LEU A 24 1.46 -3.69 13.38
N LEU A 25 1.14 -2.93 12.33
CA LEU A 25 0.10 -3.28 11.37
C LEU A 25 0.36 -4.63 10.72
N ILE A 26 1.58 -4.86 10.26
CA ILE A 26 1.98 -6.10 9.58
C ILE A 26 2.03 -7.29 10.55
N GLU A 27 2.57 -7.08 11.75
CA GLU A 27 2.78 -8.14 12.73
C GLU A 27 1.51 -8.58 13.45
N ALA A 28 0.61 -7.64 13.75
CA ALA A 28 -0.52 -7.87 14.67
C ALA A 28 -1.86 -7.27 14.19
N GLY A 29 -1.89 -6.72 12.96
CA GLY A 29 -3.09 -6.15 12.37
C GLY A 29 -3.42 -4.72 12.84
N PRO A 30 -4.44 -4.10 12.22
CA PRO A 30 -4.74 -2.68 12.43
C PRO A 30 -5.19 -2.33 13.86
N GLN A 31 -5.84 -3.26 14.57
CA GLN A 31 -6.25 -3.08 15.96
C GLN A 31 -5.06 -2.92 16.93
N ALA A 32 -3.87 -3.42 16.56
CA ALA A 32 -2.66 -3.25 17.33
C ALA A 32 -2.02 -1.86 17.18
N VAL A 33 -2.40 -1.11 16.15
CA VAL A 33 -1.88 0.23 15.87
C VAL A 33 -2.53 1.26 16.79
N THR A 34 -2.01 1.35 18.01
CA THR A 34 -2.46 2.31 19.03
C THR A 34 -1.32 3.26 19.41
N LEU A 35 -1.66 4.48 19.85
CA LEU A 35 -0.65 5.43 20.35
C LEU A 35 0.23 4.82 21.44
N LYS A 36 -0.36 4.02 22.34
CA LYS A 36 0.36 3.35 23.43
C LYS A 36 1.37 2.31 22.92
N ALA A 37 0.94 1.45 21.98
CA ALA A 37 1.79 0.40 21.43
C ALA A 37 2.96 0.99 20.61
N VAL A 38 2.65 2.01 19.77
CA VAL A 38 3.67 2.70 18.98
C VAL A 38 4.67 3.44 19.90
N ALA A 39 4.17 4.15 20.92
CA ALA A 39 5.03 4.85 21.89
C ALA A 39 5.98 3.88 22.60
N ALA A 40 5.47 2.75 23.08
CA ALA A 40 6.28 1.71 23.72
C ALA A 40 7.38 1.18 22.79
N ARG A 41 7.06 0.96 21.51
CA ARG A 41 7.98 0.42 20.51
C ARG A 41 9.16 1.34 20.20
N ILE A 42 8.94 2.66 20.22
CA ILE A 42 10.00 3.66 19.95
C ILE A 42 10.60 4.27 21.21
N GLY A 43 10.25 3.76 22.40
CA GLY A 43 10.77 4.27 23.68
C GLY A 43 10.33 5.70 23.99
N LYS A 44 9.12 6.09 23.58
CA LYS A 44 8.49 7.39 23.85
C LYS A 44 7.28 7.24 24.78
N THR A 45 6.74 8.36 25.24
CA THR A 45 5.53 8.37 26.06
C THR A 45 4.28 8.45 25.19
N HIS A 46 3.14 7.96 25.70
CA HIS A 46 1.83 8.15 25.05
C HIS A 46 1.52 9.64 24.79
N ALA A 47 1.85 10.53 25.75
CA ALA A 47 1.65 11.97 25.60
C ALA A 47 2.46 12.56 24.42
N ASN A 48 3.66 12.06 24.17
CA ASN A 48 4.47 12.48 23.03
C ASN A 48 3.78 12.11 21.68
N LEU A 49 3.27 10.87 21.58
CA LEU A 49 2.55 10.45 20.35
C LEU A 49 1.21 11.19 20.19
N LEU A 50 0.51 11.44 21.31
CA LEU A 50 -0.72 12.23 21.28
C LEU A 50 -0.46 13.66 20.78
N HIS A 51 0.67 14.28 21.17
CA HIS A 51 1.09 15.58 20.66
C HIS A 51 1.34 15.56 19.14
N HIS A 52 1.98 14.50 18.61
CA HIS A 52 2.29 14.39 17.18
C HIS A 52 1.10 14.05 16.30
N PHE A 53 0.16 13.23 16.78
CA PHE A 53 -0.92 12.67 15.96
C PHE A 53 -2.32 13.07 16.42
N GLY A 54 -2.47 13.75 17.55
CA GLY A 54 -3.73 14.23 18.09
C GLY A 54 -4.65 13.14 18.63
N SER A 55 -4.73 11.99 17.95
CA SER A 55 -5.61 10.87 18.34
C SER A 55 -5.14 9.55 17.72
N ALA A 56 -5.74 8.43 18.12
CA ALA A 56 -5.52 7.14 17.48
C ALA A 56 -5.97 7.16 16.00
N MET A 57 -7.08 7.82 15.69
CA MET A 57 -7.54 8.01 14.31
C MET A 57 -6.55 8.86 13.50
N GLY A 58 -6.00 9.93 14.10
CA GLY A 58 -4.96 10.74 13.47
C GLY A 58 -3.69 9.94 13.16
N LEU A 59 -3.25 9.07 14.07
CA LEU A 59 -2.14 8.15 13.81
C LEU A 59 -2.46 7.20 12.64
N GLN A 60 -3.66 6.63 12.58
CA GLN A 60 -4.07 5.72 11.51
C GLN A 60 -4.16 6.44 10.16
N SER A 61 -4.71 7.66 10.12
CA SER A 61 -4.78 8.48 8.91
C SER A 61 -3.37 8.81 8.39
N GLU A 62 -2.45 9.20 9.27
CA GLU A 62 -1.07 9.47 8.90
C GLU A 62 -0.31 8.22 8.46
N LEU A 63 -0.58 7.08 9.08
CA LEU A 63 -0.03 5.78 8.65
C LEU A 63 -0.54 5.43 7.25
N ALA A 64 -1.82 5.61 6.99
CA ALA A 64 -2.42 5.39 5.69
C ALA A 64 -1.77 6.27 4.61
N ARG A 65 -1.59 7.57 4.90
CA ARG A 65 -0.89 8.49 4.01
C ARG A 65 0.55 8.05 3.74
N HIS A 66 1.29 7.69 4.78
CA HIS A 66 2.68 7.23 4.69
C HIS A 66 2.83 5.96 3.83
N ILE A 67 1.94 4.97 4.03
CA ILE A 67 1.90 3.76 3.20
C ILE A 67 1.55 4.13 1.76
N GLY A 68 0.52 4.96 1.55
CA GLY A 68 0.09 5.41 0.22
C GLY A 68 1.21 6.09 -0.56
N GLU A 69 1.95 7.03 0.04
CA GLU A 69 3.08 7.71 -0.59
C GLU A 69 4.19 6.75 -1.02
N ARG A 70 4.49 5.79 -0.17
CA ARG A 70 5.53 4.78 -0.45
C ARG A 70 5.11 3.86 -1.59
N VAL A 71 3.87 3.38 -1.56
CA VAL A 71 3.30 2.48 -2.56
C VAL A 71 3.18 3.18 -3.91
N THR A 72 2.57 4.36 -3.97
CA THR A 72 2.38 5.09 -5.24
C THR A 72 3.71 5.49 -5.88
N ARG A 73 4.71 5.85 -5.07
CA ARG A 73 6.07 6.07 -5.57
C ARG A 73 6.65 4.82 -6.22
N GLY A 74 6.63 3.69 -5.52
CA GLY A 74 7.15 2.41 -6.02
C GLY A 74 6.42 1.91 -7.27
N ILE A 75 5.09 2.10 -7.34
CA ILE A 75 4.31 1.76 -8.54
C ILE A 75 4.68 2.70 -9.70
N GLY A 76 4.79 4.01 -9.45
CA GLY A 76 5.19 4.98 -10.47
C GLY A 76 6.56 4.67 -11.08
N GLU A 77 7.54 4.30 -10.25
CA GLU A 77 8.86 3.84 -10.70
C GLU A 77 8.76 2.55 -11.54
N ALA A 78 7.98 1.56 -11.11
CA ALA A 78 7.79 0.33 -11.87
C ALA A 78 7.14 0.59 -13.24
N VAL A 79 6.14 1.46 -13.32
CA VAL A 79 5.50 1.86 -14.57
C VAL A 79 6.52 2.57 -15.49
N ALA A 80 7.31 3.50 -14.96
CA ALA A 80 8.32 4.22 -15.74
C ALA A 80 9.36 3.27 -16.33
N LEU A 81 9.88 2.34 -15.53
CA LEU A 81 10.84 1.31 -15.99
C LEU A 81 10.22 0.36 -17.02
N ALA A 82 8.97 -0.07 -16.81
CA ALA A 82 8.27 -0.93 -17.76
C ALA A 82 8.04 -0.22 -19.11
N ARG A 83 7.64 1.06 -19.10
CA ARG A 83 7.49 1.88 -20.30
C ARG A 83 8.80 2.09 -21.06
N ALA A 84 9.91 2.17 -20.33
CA ALA A 84 11.25 2.25 -20.91
C ALA A 84 11.78 0.90 -21.42
N GLY A 85 11.03 -0.20 -21.26
CA GLY A 85 11.48 -1.55 -21.61
C GLY A 85 12.58 -2.10 -20.68
N GLN A 86 12.76 -1.50 -19.50
CA GLN A 86 13.80 -1.84 -18.54
C GLN A 86 13.32 -2.79 -17.41
N ALA A 87 12.01 -2.97 -17.29
CA ALA A 87 11.41 -3.89 -16.31
C ALA A 87 10.17 -4.59 -16.90
N ASP A 88 9.79 -5.71 -16.25
CA ASP A 88 8.57 -6.44 -16.60
C ASP A 88 7.33 -5.65 -16.11
N PRO A 89 6.36 -5.35 -16.99
CA PRO A 89 5.10 -4.69 -16.57
C PRO A 89 4.35 -5.45 -15.46
N ARG A 90 4.56 -6.76 -15.32
CA ARG A 90 3.96 -7.58 -14.25
C ARG A 90 4.37 -7.12 -12.85
N GLU A 91 5.52 -6.45 -12.72
CA GLU A 91 5.97 -5.88 -11.44
C GLU A 91 4.99 -4.84 -10.88
N VAL A 92 4.28 -4.11 -11.74
CA VAL A 92 3.23 -3.17 -11.32
C VAL A 92 2.12 -3.90 -10.56
N VAL A 93 1.68 -5.06 -11.07
CA VAL A 93 0.70 -5.92 -10.38
C VAL A 93 1.26 -6.42 -9.06
N ASP A 94 2.49 -6.92 -9.06
CA ASP A 94 3.11 -7.49 -7.87
C ASP A 94 3.23 -6.47 -6.75
N ARG A 95 3.69 -5.26 -7.05
CA ARG A 95 3.77 -4.16 -6.09
C ARG A 95 2.39 -3.76 -5.56
N THR A 96 1.36 -3.74 -6.43
CA THR A 96 0.00 -3.40 -6.01
C THR A 96 -0.56 -4.48 -5.08
N PHE A 97 -0.47 -5.75 -5.42
CA PHE A 97 -0.93 -6.84 -4.56
C PHE A 97 -0.16 -6.92 -3.24
N ASP A 98 1.14 -6.68 -3.25
CA ASP A 98 1.95 -6.67 -2.04
C ASP A 98 1.59 -5.49 -1.12
N ALA A 99 1.26 -4.32 -1.67
CA ALA A 99 0.81 -3.17 -0.91
C ALA A 99 -0.47 -3.45 -0.10
N PHE A 100 -1.45 -4.11 -0.71
CA PHE A 100 -2.69 -4.48 -0.02
C PHE A 100 -2.53 -5.70 0.87
N GLY A 101 -1.78 -6.72 0.45
CA GLY A 101 -1.56 -7.96 1.19
C GLY A 101 -0.43 -7.85 2.22
N ARG A 102 0.81 -8.00 1.78
CA ARG A 102 2.00 -8.11 2.65
C ARG A 102 2.30 -6.85 3.45
N GLU A 103 2.00 -5.67 2.92
CA GLU A 103 2.22 -4.39 3.62
C GLU A 103 1.03 -3.98 4.50
N GLY A 104 -0.06 -4.76 4.51
CA GLY A 104 -1.20 -4.59 5.41
C GLY A 104 -2.19 -3.50 4.98
N GLY A 105 -2.02 -2.91 3.79
CA GLY A 105 -2.89 -1.84 3.31
C GLY A 105 -4.36 -2.23 3.21
N GLY A 106 -4.66 -3.48 2.80
CA GLY A 106 -6.03 -3.98 2.72
C GLY A 106 -6.69 -4.12 4.09
N ALA A 107 -5.97 -4.69 5.07
CA ALA A 107 -6.47 -4.81 6.44
C ALA A 107 -6.71 -3.43 7.08
N LEU A 108 -5.82 -2.47 6.85
CA LEU A 108 -5.97 -1.09 7.33
C LEU A 108 -7.18 -0.41 6.70
N ALA A 109 -7.35 -0.50 5.38
CA ALA A 109 -8.49 0.08 4.66
C ALA A 109 -9.82 -0.51 5.14
N ALA A 110 -9.92 -1.84 5.26
CA ALA A 110 -11.10 -2.50 5.78
C ALA A 110 -11.42 -2.05 7.21
N TRP A 111 -10.41 -1.97 8.08
CA TRP A 111 -10.57 -1.49 9.45
C TRP A 111 -11.11 -0.05 9.50
N MET A 112 -10.57 0.86 8.69
CA MET A 112 -11.03 2.25 8.63
C MET A 112 -12.49 2.34 8.19
N ILE A 113 -12.90 1.54 7.20
CA ILE A 113 -14.28 1.50 6.72
C ILE A 113 -15.22 1.00 7.81
N ILE A 114 -14.89 -0.13 8.46
CA ILE A 114 -15.73 -0.77 9.47
C ILE A 114 -15.82 0.08 10.75
N SER A 115 -14.74 0.75 11.14
CA SER A 115 -14.71 1.63 12.31
C SER A 115 -15.36 3.01 12.08
N GLY A 116 -15.90 3.26 10.88
CA GLY A 116 -16.53 4.53 10.53
C GLY A 116 -15.55 5.66 10.20
N ASN A 117 -14.26 5.40 10.13
CA ASN A 117 -13.21 6.39 9.84
C ASN A 117 -12.88 6.43 8.33
N ARG A 118 -13.91 6.54 7.47
CA ARG A 118 -13.73 6.52 6.01
C ARG A 118 -12.90 7.67 5.48
N ASP A 119 -13.01 8.83 6.12
CA ASP A 119 -12.26 10.04 5.71
C ASP A 119 -10.74 9.87 5.84
N ALA A 120 -10.29 8.94 6.68
CA ALA A 120 -8.87 8.58 6.77
C ALA A 120 -8.32 7.91 5.50
N LEU A 121 -9.18 7.47 4.57
CA LEU A 121 -8.78 6.96 3.26
C LEU A 121 -8.52 8.08 2.24
N ASN A 122 -9.06 9.29 2.45
CA ASN A 122 -8.93 10.39 1.50
C ASN A 122 -7.48 10.67 1.09
N PRO A 123 -6.49 10.70 2.00
CA PRO A 123 -5.09 10.90 1.62
C PRO A 123 -4.55 9.83 0.66
N ILE A 124 -4.98 8.58 0.81
CA ILE A 124 -4.59 7.49 -0.11
C ILE A 124 -5.24 7.69 -1.49
N LEU A 125 -6.53 8.03 -1.50
CA LEU A 125 -7.27 8.25 -2.76
C LEU A 125 -6.67 9.42 -3.53
N GLU A 126 -6.26 10.51 -2.86
CA GLU A 126 -5.53 11.63 -3.46
C GLU A 126 -4.18 11.21 -4.04
N GLN A 127 -3.42 10.36 -3.33
CA GLN A 127 -2.15 9.84 -3.82
C GLN A 127 -2.33 8.97 -5.07
N ILE A 128 -3.37 8.14 -5.11
CA ILE A 128 -3.72 7.33 -6.28
C ILE A 128 -4.12 8.24 -7.45
N HIS A 129 -4.99 9.23 -7.21
CA HIS A 129 -5.40 10.21 -8.22
C HIS A 129 -4.19 10.92 -8.83
N ASN A 130 -3.33 11.51 -7.99
CA ASN A 130 -2.12 12.19 -8.44
C ASN A 130 -1.15 11.28 -9.21
N LEU A 131 -1.07 9.99 -8.85
CA LEU A 131 -0.27 9.02 -9.61
C LEU A 131 -0.88 8.78 -10.99
N VAL A 132 -2.20 8.53 -11.04
CA VAL A 132 -2.91 8.22 -12.29
C VAL A 132 -2.84 9.38 -13.28
N ASP A 133 -3.02 10.63 -12.82
CA ASP A 133 -2.90 11.82 -13.65
C ASP A 133 -1.51 11.91 -14.28
N ARG A 134 -0.45 11.78 -13.47
CA ARG A 134 0.94 11.78 -13.99
C ARG A 134 1.20 10.63 -14.98
N LEU A 135 0.61 9.47 -14.75
CA LEU A 135 0.75 8.32 -15.65
C LEU A 135 -0.05 8.48 -16.94
N GLY A 136 -1.15 9.26 -16.91
CA GLY A 136 -1.97 9.60 -18.07
C GLY A 136 -1.35 10.64 -18.98
N GLU A 137 -0.51 11.54 -18.45
CA GLU A 137 0.11 12.60 -19.24
C GLU A 137 0.85 12.07 -20.47
N GLY A 138 0.44 12.54 -21.67
CA GLY A 138 1.02 12.10 -22.95
C GLY A 138 0.68 10.66 -23.36
N HIS A 139 -0.35 10.06 -22.75
CA HIS A 139 -0.77 8.67 -23.01
C HIS A 139 -2.30 8.54 -23.08
N ASP A 140 -2.97 9.45 -23.78
CA ASP A 140 -4.44 9.55 -23.89
C ASP A 140 -5.11 8.30 -24.49
N ASP A 141 -4.35 7.46 -25.19
CA ASP A 141 -4.79 6.20 -25.77
C ASP A 141 -4.80 5.01 -24.78
N ARG A 142 -4.29 5.21 -23.56
CA ARG A 142 -4.17 4.13 -22.56
C ARG A 142 -5.23 4.24 -21.47
N PRO A 143 -5.94 3.15 -21.16
CA PRO A 143 -6.97 3.13 -20.12
C PRO A 143 -6.36 3.09 -18.70
N VAL A 144 -5.56 4.13 -18.33
CA VAL A 144 -4.85 4.16 -17.04
C VAL A 144 -5.81 4.19 -15.87
N HIS A 145 -6.89 4.98 -15.96
CA HIS A 145 -7.90 5.12 -14.90
C HIS A 145 -8.64 3.80 -14.65
N GLU A 146 -9.16 3.18 -15.72
CA GLU A 146 -9.91 1.93 -15.62
C GLU A 146 -9.02 0.78 -15.14
N THR A 147 -7.79 0.73 -15.66
CA THR A 147 -6.81 -0.28 -15.25
C THR A 147 -6.45 -0.12 -13.76
N THR A 148 -6.27 1.12 -13.29
CA THR A 148 -5.98 1.39 -11.88
C THR A 148 -7.15 1.01 -10.99
N LEU A 149 -8.38 1.44 -11.36
CA LEU A 149 -9.59 1.09 -10.60
C LEU A 149 -9.72 -0.43 -10.44
N TRP A 150 -9.64 -1.15 -11.57
CA TRP A 150 -9.76 -2.60 -11.57
C TRP A 150 -8.64 -3.27 -10.74
N LEU A 151 -7.38 -2.86 -10.93
CA LEU A 151 -6.22 -3.46 -10.27
C LEU A 151 -6.26 -3.24 -8.75
N VAL A 152 -6.62 -2.02 -8.30
CA VAL A 152 -6.75 -1.69 -6.88
C VAL A 152 -7.86 -2.52 -6.23
N LEU A 153 -9.03 -2.63 -6.88
CA LEU A 153 -10.15 -3.42 -6.36
C LEU A 153 -9.82 -4.92 -6.34
N ALA A 154 -9.13 -5.44 -7.35
CA ALA A 154 -8.68 -6.83 -7.38
C ALA A 154 -7.67 -7.13 -6.26
N ALA A 155 -6.67 -6.28 -6.07
CA ALA A 155 -5.67 -6.44 -5.02
C ALA A 155 -6.25 -6.30 -3.60
N LEU A 156 -7.17 -5.36 -3.40
CA LEU A 156 -7.90 -5.21 -2.14
C LEU A 156 -8.76 -6.46 -1.84
N GLY A 157 -9.53 -6.93 -2.81
CA GLY A 157 -10.36 -8.13 -2.67
C GLY A 157 -9.52 -9.38 -2.38
N ASP A 158 -8.39 -9.54 -3.08
CA ASP A 158 -7.45 -10.63 -2.85
C ASP A 158 -6.86 -10.60 -1.44
N SER A 159 -6.49 -9.42 -0.94
CA SER A 159 -5.92 -9.27 0.42
C SER A 159 -6.88 -9.65 1.55
N LEU A 160 -8.19 -9.54 1.31
CA LEU A 160 -9.23 -9.80 2.31
C LEU A 160 -9.85 -11.20 2.19
N LEU A 161 -10.04 -11.69 0.98
CA LEU A 161 -10.81 -12.91 0.68
C LEU A 161 -10.08 -13.87 -0.26
N GLY A 162 -8.92 -13.49 -0.81
CA GLY A 162 -8.27 -14.23 -1.89
C GLY A 162 -7.98 -15.69 -1.57
N GLU A 163 -7.41 -15.96 -0.40
CA GLU A 163 -7.09 -17.33 0.03
C GLU A 163 -8.36 -18.17 0.21
N ALA A 164 -9.39 -17.62 0.87
CA ALA A 164 -10.67 -18.31 1.08
C ALA A 164 -11.40 -18.59 -0.24
N MET A 165 -11.43 -17.60 -1.15
CA MET A 165 -12.06 -17.73 -2.47
C MET A 165 -11.32 -18.74 -3.36
N ALA A 166 -9.99 -18.65 -3.41
CA ALA A 166 -9.19 -19.61 -4.17
C ALA A 166 -9.40 -21.03 -3.66
N GLY A 167 -9.39 -21.24 -2.35
CA GLY A 167 -9.67 -22.53 -1.73
C GLY A 167 -11.06 -23.07 -2.09
N ALA A 168 -12.10 -22.24 -1.99
CA ALA A 168 -13.47 -22.62 -2.36
C ALA A 168 -13.61 -23.02 -3.85
N LEU A 169 -12.78 -22.46 -4.71
CA LEU A 169 -12.76 -22.73 -6.16
C LEU A 169 -11.72 -23.78 -6.56
N SER A 170 -11.03 -24.39 -5.60
CA SER A 170 -9.93 -25.36 -5.84
C SER A 170 -8.82 -24.79 -6.71
N LEU A 171 -8.50 -23.50 -6.52
CA LEU A 171 -7.45 -22.78 -7.23
C LEU A 171 -6.26 -22.49 -6.31
N PRO A 172 -5.03 -22.34 -6.86
CA PRO A 172 -3.89 -21.83 -6.11
C PRO A 172 -4.16 -20.43 -5.56
N LYS A 173 -3.65 -20.11 -4.36
CA LYS A 173 -3.88 -18.82 -3.71
C LYS A 173 -3.36 -17.62 -4.53
N GLU A 174 -2.35 -17.83 -5.36
CA GLU A 174 -1.77 -16.80 -6.24
C GLU A 174 -2.57 -16.57 -7.53
N LYS A 175 -3.68 -17.31 -7.74
CA LYS A 175 -4.40 -17.28 -9.02
C LYS A 175 -4.97 -15.91 -9.36
N ALA A 176 -5.47 -15.15 -8.38
CA ALA A 176 -5.96 -13.79 -8.61
C ALA A 176 -4.85 -12.86 -9.15
N ARG A 177 -3.66 -12.93 -8.55
CA ARG A 177 -2.47 -12.18 -9.00
C ARG A 177 -2.03 -12.59 -10.41
N GLU A 178 -2.04 -13.89 -10.73
CA GLU A 178 -1.74 -14.39 -12.08
C GLU A 178 -2.73 -13.87 -13.13
N ILE A 179 -4.03 -13.88 -12.82
CA ILE A 179 -5.08 -13.32 -13.69
C ILE A 179 -4.82 -11.83 -13.90
N ALA A 180 -4.50 -11.09 -12.83
CA ALA A 180 -4.22 -9.66 -12.90
C ALA A 180 -3.01 -9.36 -13.81
N ARG A 181 -1.93 -10.13 -13.72
CA ARG A 181 -0.76 -9.98 -14.60
C ARG A 181 -1.13 -10.16 -16.08
N ARG A 182 -1.90 -11.19 -16.41
CA ARG A 182 -2.37 -11.43 -17.79
C ARG A 182 -3.27 -10.29 -18.30
N HIS A 183 -4.17 -9.81 -17.44
CA HIS A 183 -5.07 -8.72 -17.80
C HIS A 183 -4.32 -7.43 -18.06
N LEU A 184 -3.35 -7.06 -17.21
CA LEU A 184 -2.51 -5.88 -17.41
C LEU A 184 -1.76 -5.95 -18.75
N ILE A 185 -1.11 -7.08 -19.05
CA ILE A 185 -0.38 -7.28 -20.32
C ILE A 185 -1.31 -7.10 -21.53
N ALA A 186 -2.51 -7.67 -21.46
CA ALA A 186 -3.50 -7.54 -22.53
C ALA A 186 -3.98 -6.08 -22.71
N SER A 187 -4.20 -5.34 -21.60
CA SER A 187 -4.70 -3.95 -21.63
C SER A 187 -3.67 -2.95 -22.18
N VAL A 188 -2.36 -3.23 -21.98
CA VAL A 188 -1.30 -2.33 -22.48
C VAL A 188 -0.78 -2.71 -23.87
N GLY A 189 -1.43 -3.69 -24.54
CA GLY A 189 -1.07 -4.11 -25.90
C GLY A 189 0.28 -4.81 -26.05
N LEU A 190 0.87 -5.25 -24.93
CA LEU A 190 2.09 -6.06 -24.94
C LEU A 190 1.71 -7.51 -25.16
N ALA A 191 2.11 -8.10 -26.30
CA ALA A 191 1.96 -9.54 -26.54
C ALA A 191 2.69 -10.33 -25.46
N GLU A 192 2.06 -11.40 -24.95
CA GLU A 192 2.77 -12.32 -24.07
C GLU A 192 4.05 -12.83 -24.74
N PRO A 193 5.19 -12.86 -24.04
CA PRO A 193 6.39 -13.49 -24.58
C PRO A 193 6.04 -14.96 -24.89
N ARG A 194 6.20 -15.36 -26.17
CA ARG A 194 5.98 -16.76 -26.58
C ARG A 194 6.85 -17.66 -25.70
N PRO A 195 6.31 -18.77 -25.18
CA PRO A 195 7.10 -19.73 -24.43
C PRO A 195 8.26 -20.18 -25.34
N ARG A 196 9.48 -20.11 -24.82
CA ARG A 196 10.63 -20.67 -25.50
C ARG A 196 10.42 -22.19 -25.55
N THR A 197 10.18 -22.69 -26.74
CA THR A 197 10.20 -24.14 -27.05
C THR A 197 11.60 -24.70 -26.89
#